data_67a06bf90588eb76387fd3e8d5fd4dd2
#
_entry.id   67a06bf90588eb76387fd3e8d5fd4dd2
#
_cell.length_a   1.000
_cell.length_b   1.000
_cell.length_c   1.000
_cell.angle_alpha   90.00
_cell.angle_beta   90.00
_cell.angle_gamma   90.00
#
_symmetry.space_group_name_H-M   'P 1'
#
loop_
_entity.id
_entity.type
_entity.pdbx_description
1 polymer ?
#
loop_
_entity_poly.entity_id
_entity_poly.type
_entity_poly.pdbx_seq_one_letter_code
_entity_poly.pdbx_strand_id
1 'polypeptide(L)'
;MRDISLYLSTIPDYNQMLAGKNVLITTAARGIGKSIALLFARQGADVYFGGRNEEYVRTTEKELQSIRPGCRGYVVDLAKADQTEAFVDAAVKDSGGFDILVSTVGVNCHCPAAEYKDEDMFRLLETNYLSGVRCARKVIPTMQARGGGSIINISSIHSLMSQPTNMLYAGTKGAMNAAARVMALDYAKDNIRVNTIC
;
A
#
# COMPACT_ATOMS: atom_id res chain seq x y z
N MET A 1 -8.04 20.90 -31.46
CA MET A 1 -7.98 19.75 -30.52
C MET A 1 -7.49 18.56 -31.33
N ARG A 2 -6.36 17.94 -30.95
CA ARG A 2 -5.90 16.75 -31.69
C ARG A 2 -6.85 15.60 -31.40
N ASP A 3 -7.28 14.91 -32.44
CA ASP A 3 -8.10 13.73 -32.30
C ASP A 3 -7.23 12.61 -31.65
N ILE A 4 -7.57 12.22 -30.43
CA ILE A 4 -6.88 11.18 -29.68
C ILE A 4 -7.55 9.80 -29.82
N SER A 5 -8.63 9.71 -30.60
CA SER A 5 -9.38 8.46 -30.79
C SER A 5 -8.52 7.34 -31.37
N LEU A 6 -7.58 7.69 -32.27
CA LEU A 6 -6.62 6.77 -32.83
C LEU A 6 -5.70 6.13 -31.77
N TYR A 7 -5.29 6.91 -30.77
CA TYR A 7 -4.47 6.38 -29.66
C TYR A 7 -5.30 5.52 -28.70
N LEU A 8 -6.55 5.92 -28.43
CA LEU A 8 -7.44 5.15 -27.55
C LEU A 8 -7.84 3.81 -28.18
N SER A 9 -7.99 3.74 -29.50
CA SER A 9 -8.31 2.48 -30.19
C SER A 9 -7.13 1.47 -30.22
N THR A 10 -5.89 1.93 -30.00
CA THR A 10 -4.69 1.08 -29.94
C THR A 10 -4.31 0.67 -28.54
N ILE A 11 -4.97 1.23 -27.50
CA ILE A 11 -4.77 0.79 -26.13
C ILE A 11 -5.38 -0.60 -25.97
N PRO A 12 -4.59 -1.61 -25.59
CA PRO A 12 -5.14 -2.94 -25.33
C PRO A 12 -6.29 -2.88 -24.33
N ASP A 13 -7.32 -3.69 -24.51
CA ASP A 13 -8.37 -3.82 -23.50
C ASP A 13 -7.77 -4.45 -22.25
N TYR A 14 -7.44 -3.58 -21.29
CA TYR A 14 -6.88 -3.96 -20.00
C TYR A 14 -7.95 -4.42 -18.99
N ASN A 15 -9.13 -4.81 -19.46
CA ASN A 15 -10.15 -5.36 -18.59
C ASN A 15 -9.65 -6.67 -17.97
N GLN A 16 -9.91 -6.83 -16.66
CA GLN A 16 -9.56 -8.04 -15.90
C GLN A 16 -8.05 -8.36 -15.80
N MET A 17 -7.17 -7.32 -15.88
CA MET A 17 -5.71 -7.49 -15.73
C MET A 17 -5.30 -8.12 -14.40
N LEU A 18 -6.13 -8.00 -13.38
CA LEU A 18 -5.88 -8.53 -12.03
C LEU A 18 -6.86 -9.67 -11.67
N ALA A 19 -7.47 -10.31 -12.66
CA ALA A 19 -8.39 -11.43 -12.42
C ALA A 19 -7.72 -12.52 -11.58
N GLY A 20 -8.37 -12.93 -10.49
CA GLY A 20 -7.88 -13.95 -9.57
C GLY A 20 -6.69 -13.54 -8.70
N LYS A 21 -6.32 -12.25 -8.68
CA LYS A 21 -5.27 -11.72 -7.82
C LYS A 21 -5.81 -11.26 -6.47
N ASN A 22 -5.11 -11.59 -5.40
CA ASN A 22 -5.35 -11.09 -4.06
C ASN A 22 -4.41 -9.90 -3.79
N VAL A 23 -4.98 -8.78 -3.36
CA VAL A 23 -4.26 -7.53 -3.11
C VAL A 23 -4.44 -7.09 -1.67
N LEU A 24 -3.35 -6.84 -0.96
CA LEU A 24 -3.35 -6.15 0.32
C LEU A 24 -3.00 -4.68 0.12
N ILE A 25 -3.86 -3.77 0.58
CA ILE A 25 -3.59 -2.32 0.61
C ILE A 25 -3.54 -1.87 2.06
N THR A 26 -2.44 -1.29 2.49
CA THR A 26 -2.25 -0.94 3.91
C THR A 26 -3.33 0.03 4.42
N THR A 27 -3.72 1.02 3.61
CA THR A 27 -4.88 1.88 3.92
C THR A 27 -5.66 2.21 2.66
N ALA A 28 -6.96 1.88 2.63
CA ALA A 28 -7.82 2.20 1.50
C ALA A 28 -9.23 2.71 1.88
N ALA A 29 -9.42 3.12 3.13
CA ALA A 29 -10.72 3.67 3.56
C ALA A 29 -11.05 5.03 2.91
N ARG A 30 -10.04 5.74 2.35
CA ARG A 30 -10.20 7.02 1.64
C ARG A 30 -8.98 7.35 0.76
N GLY A 31 -9.08 8.46 0.00
CA GLY A 31 -7.95 9.05 -0.75
C GLY A 31 -7.35 8.13 -1.79
N ILE A 32 -6.04 8.23 -2.00
CA ILE A 32 -5.29 7.47 -3.00
C ILE A 32 -5.51 5.96 -2.85
N GLY A 33 -5.43 5.45 -1.62
CA GLY A 33 -5.64 4.02 -1.37
C GLY A 33 -7.03 3.54 -1.80
N LYS A 34 -8.09 4.31 -1.53
CA LYS A 34 -9.45 3.97 -1.98
C LYS A 34 -9.55 3.96 -3.51
N SER A 35 -8.97 4.96 -4.19
CA SER A 35 -8.97 5.02 -5.65
C SER A 35 -8.26 3.81 -6.27
N ILE A 36 -7.12 3.40 -5.70
CA ILE A 36 -6.40 2.19 -6.10
C ILE A 36 -7.26 0.95 -5.87
N ALA A 37 -7.88 0.82 -4.69
CA ALA A 37 -8.72 -0.32 -4.34
C ALA A 37 -9.88 -0.51 -5.31
N LEU A 38 -10.60 0.58 -5.63
CA LEU A 38 -11.71 0.56 -6.58
C LEU A 38 -11.26 0.18 -8.00
N LEU A 39 -10.13 0.72 -8.45
CA LEU A 39 -9.58 0.37 -9.76
C LEU A 39 -9.19 -1.11 -9.80
N PHE A 40 -8.49 -1.60 -8.77
CA PHE A 40 -8.04 -2.99 -8.70
C PHE A 40 -9.21 -3.98 -8.65
N ALA A 41 -10.26 -3.65 -7.88
CA ALA A 41 -11.48 -4.45 -7.86
C ALA A 41 -12.17 -4.51 -9.24
N ARG A 42 -12.26 -3.37 -9.95
CA ARG A 42 -12.77 -3.32 -11.33
C ARG A 42 -11.92 -4.14 -12.31
N GLN A 43 -10.62 -4.26 -12.04
CA GLN A 43 -9.69 -5.10 -12.80
C GLN A 43 -9.70 -6.57 -12.37
N GLY A 44 -10.65 -6.98 -11.53
CA GLY A 44 -10.88 -8.38 -11.17
C GLY A 44 -10.13 -8.89 -9.94
N ALA A 45 -9.44 -8.02 -9.19
CA ALA A 45 -8.77 -8.39 -7.96
C ALA A 45 -9.72 -8.46 -6.77
N ASP A 46 -9.48 -9.36 -5.83
CA ASP A 46 -10.04 -9.32 -4.50
C ASP A 46 -9.13 -8.48 -3.60
N VAL A 47 -9.71 -7.40 -3.05
CA VAL A 47 -8.95 -6.37 -2.32
C VAL A 47 -9.21 -6.48 -0.82
N TYR A 48 -8.13 -6.59 -0.07
CA TYR A 48 -8.09 -6.60 1.39
C TYR A 48 -7.39 -5.34 1.86
N PHE A 49 -7.99 -4.59 2.77
CA PHE A 49 -7.43 -3.29 3.13
C PHE A 49 -7.65 -2.89 4.58
N GLY A 50 -6.72 -2.09 5.10
CA GLY A 50 -6.80 -1.50 6.42
C GLY A 50 -7.34 -0.08 6.42
N GLY A 51 -7.80 0.38 7.59
CA GLY A 51 -8.16 1.77 7.84
C GLY A 51 -8.48 2.00 9.30
N ARG A 52 -8.27 3.23 9.78
CA ARG A 52 -8.42 3.55 11.20
C ARG A 52 -9.84 3.93 11.60
N ASN A 53 -10.58 4.58 10.70
CA ASN A 53 -11.96 4.98 10.94
C ASN A 53 -12.91 3.87 10.48
N GLU A 54 -13.69 3.30 11.41
CA GLU A 54 -14.57 2.18 11.15
C GLU A 54 -15.65 2.51 10.11
N GLU A 55 -16.28 3.67 10.20
CA GLU A 55 -17.33 4.09 9.26
C GLU A 55 -16.82 4.12 7.83
N TYR A 56 -15.61 4.73 7.62
CA TYR A 56 -14.99 4.80 6.30
C TYR A 56 -14.56 3.41 5.80
N VAL A 57 -14.07 2.56 6.69
CA VAL A 57 -13.72 1.17 6.34
C VAL A 57 -14.96 0.43 5.86
N ARG A 58 -16.07 0.46 6.63
CA ARG A 58 -17.30 -0.26 6.27
C ARG A 58 -17.96 0.29 5.02
N THR A 59 -17.94 1.60 4.83
CA THR A 59 -18.47 2.24 3.60
C THR A 59 -17.69 1.81 2.37
N THR A 60 -16.35 1.84 2.45
CA THR A 60 -15.49 1.43 1.33
C THR A 60 -15.57 -0.08 1.08
N GLU A 61 -15.67 -0.88 2.13
CA GLU A 61 -15.87 -2.33 2.00
C GLU A 61 -17.14 -2.67 1.21
N LYS A 62 -18.28 -2.05 1.57
CA LYS A 62 -19.55 -2.22 0.84
C LYS A 62 -19.44 -1.80 -0.64
N GLU A 63 -18.78 -0.68 -0.91
CA GLU A 63 -18.56 -0.20 -2.27
C GLU A 63 -17.71 -1.19 -3.07
N LEU A 64 -16.63 -1.70 -2.49
CA LEU A 64 -15.79 -2.72 -3.14
C LEU A 64 -16.53 -4.04 -3.34
N GLN A 65 -17.32 -4.48 -2.36
CA GLN A 65 -18.10 -5.71 -2.45
C GLN A 65 -19.21 -5.65 -3.51
N SER A 66 -19.70 -4.46 -3.85
CA SER A 66 -20.62 -4.30 -4.99
C SER A 66 -19.95 -4.57 -6.35
N ILE A 67 -18.61 -4.50 -6.41
CA ILE A 67 -17.80 -4.79 -7.60
C ILE A 67 -17.24 -6.22 -7.52
N ARG A 68 -16.65 -6.59 -6.38
CA ARG A 68 -16.03 -7.88 -6.08
C ARG A 68 -16.42 -8.34 -4.68
N PRO A 69 -17.30 -9.36 -4.53
CA PRO A 69 -17.79 -9.82 -3.23
C PRO A 69 -16.70 -10.33 -2.27
N GLY A 70 -15.52 -10.74 -2.79
CA GLY A 70 -14.38 -11.20 -2.00
C GLY A 70 -13.62 -10.10 -1.26
N CYS A 71 -13.89 -8.81 -1.55
CA CYS A 71 -13.18 -7.70 -0.91
C CYS A 71 -13.52 -7.57 0.58
N ARG A 72 -12.51 -7.23 1.41
CA ARG A 72 -12.67 -7.08 2.87
C ARG A 72 -11.91 -5.88 3.42
N GLY A 73 -12.54 -5.17 4.38
CA GLY A 73 -11.98 -4.06 5.14
C GLY A 73 -11.74 -4.40 6.61
N TYR A 74 -10.61 -3.96 7.14
CA TYR A 74 -10.19 -4.19 8.53
C TYR A 74 -9.99 -2.85 9.25
N VAL A 75 -10.50 -2.76 10.48
CA VAL A 75 -10.25 -1.59 11.33
C VAL A 75 -8.90 -1.81 12.03
N VAL A 76 -7.94 -0.96 11.74
CA VAL A 76 -6.57 -1.09 12.24
C VAL A 76 -5.87 0.26 12.36
N ASP A 77 -5.14 0.46 13.45
CA ASP A 77 -4.18 1.56 13.58
C ASP A 77 -2.77 1.05 13.27
N LEU A 78 -2.27 1.41 12.09
CA LEU A 78 -0.96 0.97 11.60
C LEU A 78 0.23 1.63 12.33
N ALA A 79 -0.02 2.61 13.21
CA ALA A 79 0.99 3.09 14.13
C ALA A 79 1.29 2.10 15.27
N LYS A 80 0.48 1.04 15.41
CA LYS A 80 0.61 0.00 16.44
C LYS A 80 1.08 -1.30 15.80
N ALA A 81 2.23 -1.79 16.26
CA ALA A 81 2.87 -2.96 15.68
C ALA A 81 2.01 -4.22 15.77
N ASP A 82 1.45 -4.47 16.96
CA ASP A 82 0.57 -5.60 17.26
C ASP A 82 -0.69 -5.61 16.40
N GLN A 83 -1.33 -4.44 16.23
CA GLN A 83 -2.50 -4.32 15.37
C GLN A 83 -2.15 -4.52 13.90
N THR A 84 -0.99 -4.00 13.44
CA THR A 84 -0.52 -4.20 12.07
C THR A 84 -0.31 -5.67 11.78
N GLU A 85 0.32 -6.40 12.69
CA GLU A 85 0.56 -7.85 12.51
C GLU A 85 -0.73 -8.65 12.54
N ALA A 86 -1.61 -8.38 13.49
CA ALA A 86 -2.92 -9.04 13.59
C ALA A 86 -3.78 -8.80 12.34
N PHE A 87 -3.75 -7.58 11.80
CA PHE A 87 -4.44 -7.23 10.56
C PHE A 87 -3.95 -8.09 9.39
N VAL A 88 -2.62 -8.17 9.20
CA VAL A 88 -2.07 -8.94 8.07
C VAL A 88 -2.35 -10.44 8.25
N ASP A 89 -2.25 -10.97 9.47
CA ASP A 89 -2.56 -12.38 9.76
C ASP A 89 -4.02 -12.72 9.45
N ALA A 90 -4.96 -11.84 9.86
CA ALA A 90 -6.37 -12.00 9.53
C ALA A 90 -6.61 -11.95 8.02
N ALA A 91 -5.99 -10.99 7.34
CA ALA A 91 -6.12 -10.83 5.89
C ALA A 91 -5.51 -12.02 5.12
N VAL A 92 -4.37 -12.55 5.57
CA VAL A 92 -3.77 -13.78 4.99
C VAL A 92 -4.68 -14.99 5.20
N LYS A 93 -5.26 -15.13 6.39
CA LYS A 93 -6.22 -16.21 6.68
C LYS A 93 -7.44 -16.15 5.77
N ASP A 94 -7.97 -14.96 5.55
CA ASP A 94 -9.18 -14.77 4.74
C ASP A 94 -8.92 -14.92 3.24
N SER A 95 -7.74 -14.51 2.75
CA SER A 95 -7.36 -14.53 1.33
C SER A 95 -6.67 -15.81 0.86
N GLY A 96 -6.04 -16.55 1.78
CA GLY A 96 -5.11 -17.65 1.44
C GLY A 96 -3.76 -17.15 0.89
N GLY A 97 -3.44 -15.86 1.03
CA GLY A 97 -2.17 -15.24 0.60
C GLY A 97 -2.36 -14.19 -0.49
N PHE A 98 -1.30 -13.43 -0.74
CA PHE A 98 -1.33 -12.24 -1.59
C PHE A 98 -0.40 -12.33 -2.79
N ASP A 99 -0.84 -11.76 -3.91
CA ASP A 99 -0.03 -11.52 -5.12
C ASP A 99 0.54 -10.09 -5.13
N ILE A 100 -0.17 -9.15 -4.51
CA ILE A 100 0.18 -7.72 -4.55
C ILE A 100 0.07 -7.12 -3.15
N LEU A 101 1.07 -6.32 -2.76
CA LEU A 101 1.03 -5.44 -1.59
C LEU A 101 1.16 -3.99 -2.04
N VAL A 102 0.24 -3.11 -1.64
CA VAL A 102 0.34 -1.67 -1.85
C VAL A 102 0.43 -0.95 -0.51
N SER A 103 1.57 -0.34 -0.23
CA SER A 103 1.79 0.48 0.98
C SER A 103 1.41 1.93 0.69
N THR A 104 0.24 2.35 1.18
CA THR A 104 -0.33 3.68 0.96
C THR A 104 -0.31 4.56 2.20
N VAL A 105 0.00 3.99 3.37
CA VAL A 105 -0.08 4.70 4.64
C VAL A 105 0.93 5.84 4.72
N GLY A 106 0.49 6.96 5.30
CA GLY A 106 1.36 8.07 5.58
C GLY A 106 0.66 9.18 6.36
N VAL A 107 1.39 9.71 7.33
CA VAL A 107 1.04 10.91 8.08
C VAL A 107 2.19 11.89 8.00
N ASN A 108 1.91 13.17 8.19
CA ASN A 108 2.93 14.21 8.22
C ASN A 108 2.87 15.00 9.54
N CYS A 109 3.96 15.64 9.86
CA CYS A 109 4.09 16.64 10.92
C CYS A 109 5.06 17.71 10.42
N HIS A 110 4.56 18.93 10.24
CA HIS A 110 5.37 20.06 9.80
C HIS A 110 6.02 20.73 11.00
N CYS A 111 7.34 20.56 11.14
CA CYS A 111 8.08 21.06 12.28
C CYS A 111 9.54 21.30 11.89
N PRO A 112 10.18 22.41 12.32
CA PRO A 112 11.63 22.57 12.21
C PRO A 112 12.39 21.45 12.93
N ALA A 113 13.59 21.11 12.45
CA ALA A 113 14.33 19.95 12.95
C ALA A 113 14.60 19.99 14.48
N ALA A 114 14.84 21.17 15.03
CA ALA A 114 15.13 21.36 16.45
C ALA A 114 13.89 21.27 17.37
N GLU A 115 12.70 21.23 16.81
CA GLU A 115 11.44 21.32 17.56
C GLU A 115 10.64 20.02 17.56
N TYR A 116 11.10 18.97 16.86
CA TYR A 116 10.44 17.68 16.88
C TYR A 116 10.46 17.07 18.29
N LYS A 117 9.30 16.57 18.71
CA LYS A 117 9.19 15.75 19.92
C LYS A 117 9.40 14.29 19.58
N ASP A 118 9.94 13.52 20.52
CA ASP A 118 10.18 12.08 20.34
C ASP A 118 8.91 11.32 19.94
N GLU A 119 7.76 11.70 20.52
CA GLU A 119 6.47 11.07 20.20
C GLU A 119 6.12 11.24 18.71
N ASP A 120 6.38 12.42 18.14
CA ASP A 120 6.14 12.66 16.71
C ASP A 120 7.13 11.87 15.85
N MET A 121 8.40 11.80 16.25
CA MET A 121 9.42 11.02 15.54
C MET A 121 9.03 9.53 15.49
N PHE A 122 8.72 8.93 16.63
CA PHE A 122 8.30 7.55 16.70
C PHE A 122 7.00 7.29 15.94
N ARG A 123 6.00 8.16 16.10
CA ARG A 123 4.72 8.04 15.40
C ARG A 123 4.88 8.07 13.88
N LEU A 124 5.70 8.99 13.34
CA LEU A 124 5.95 9.05 11.90
C LEU A 124 6.72 7.83 11.41
N LEU A 125 7.76 7.42 12.13
CA LEU A 125 8.57 6.25 11.78
C LEU A 125 7.71 4.97 11.78
N GLU A 126 6.95 4.75 12.85
CA GLU A 126 6.04 3.60 12.97
C GLU A 126 4.99 3.58 11.86
N THR A 127 4.31 4.72 11.65
CA THR A 127 3.21 4.76 10.68
C THR A 127 3.71 4.71 9.24
N ASN A 128 4.71 5.53 8.88
CA ASN A 128 5.07 5.72 7.47
C ASN A 128 6.03 4.65 6.93
N TYR A 129 6.85 4.05 7.79
CA TYR A 129 7.91 3.14 7.37
C TYR A 129 7.73 1.74 7.94
N LEU A 130 7.75 1.59 9.28
CA LEU A 130 7.78 0.28 9.91
C LEU A 130 6.49 -0.52 9.68
N SER A 131 5.33 0.13 9.58
CA SER A 131 4.08 -0.55 9.24
C SER A 131 4.16 -1.26 7.88
N GLY A 132 4.71 -0.58 6.86
CA GLY A 132 4.93 -1.16 5.53
C GLY A 132 5.92 -2.33 5.55
N VAL A 133 7.01 -2.20 6.33
CA VAL A 133 7.99 -3.27 6.53
C VAL A 133 7.35 -4.49 7.21
N ARG A 134 6.52 -4.30 8.24
CA ARG A 134 5.78 -5.39 8.90
C ARG A 134 4.81 -6.09 7.95
N CYS A 135 4.07 -5.32 7.16
CA CYS A 135 3.19 -5.88 6.14
C CYS A 135 3.99 -6.71 5.11
N ALA A 136 5.08 -6.17 4.58
CA ALA A 136 5.94 -6.87 3.62
C ALA A 136 6.51 -8.17 4.22
N ARG A 137 7.03 -8.12 5.46
CA ARG A 137 7.59 -9.29 6.16
C ARG A 137 6.62 -10.46 6.24
N LYS A 138 5.32 -10.18 6.44
CA LYS A 138 4.29 -11.23 6.52
C LYS A 138 3.72 -11.65 5.17
N VAL A 139 3.69 -10.75 4.20
CA VAL A 139 3.12 -11.04 2.87
C VAL A 139 4.13 -11.76 1.96
N ILE A 140 5.43 -11.45 2.05
CA ILE A 140 6.48 -12.04 1.22
C ILE A 140 6.46 -13.59 1.22
N PRO A 141 6.37 -14.28 2.37
CA PRO A 141 6.28 -15.74 2.37
C PRO A 141 5.07 -16.27 1.58
N THR A 142 3.95 -15.55 1.60
CA THR A 142 2.77 -15.95 0.82
C THR A 142 2.97 -15.72 -0.67
N MET A 143 3.68 -14.67 -1.07
CA MET A 143 4.08 -14.43 -2.45
C MET A 143 5.03 -15.50 -2.96
N GLN A 144 6.03 -15.89 -2.15
CA GLN A 144 6.95 -16.99 -2.49
C GLN A 144 6.20 -18.30 -2.72
N ALA A 145 5.25 -18.66 -1.84
CA ALA A 145 4.41 -19.85 -1.98
C ALA A 145 3.53 -19.81 -3.24
N ARG A 146 3.20 -18.62 -3.76
CA ARG A 146 2.42 -18.40 -4.98
C ARG A 146 3.27 -18.23 -6.25
N GLY A 147 4.60 -18.35 -6.15
CA GLY A 147 5.54 -18.26 -7.26
C GLY A 147 5.89 -16.82 -7.69
N GLY A 148 5.65 -15.84 -6.86
CA GLY A 148 6.04 -14.46 -7.11
C GLY A 148 5.02 -13.43 -6.63
N GLY A 149 5.35 -12.15 -6.82
CA GLY A 149 4.47 -11.07 -6.37
C GLY A 149 4.94 -9.67 -6.78
N SER A 150 4.18 -8.68 -6.34
CA SER A 150 4.53 -7.27 -6.57
C SER A 150 4.27 -6.43 -5.33
N ILE A 151 5.29 -5.73 -4.86
CA ILE A 151 5.19 -4.76 -3.76
C ILE A 151 5.31 -3.36 -4.34
N ILE A 152 4.35 -2.50 -4.03
CA ILE A 152 4.29 -1.11 -4.51
C ILE A 152 4.20 -0.20 -3.29
N ASN A 153 5.20 0.66 -3.12
CA ASN A 153 5.23 1.66 -2.06
C ASN A 153 4.82 3.03 -2.60
N ILE A 154 3.79 3.63 -2.03
CA ILE A 154 3.45 5.02 -2.32
C ILE A 154 4.32 5.90 -1.42
N SER A 155 5.39 6.39 -2.01
CA SER A 155 6.35 7.27 -1.37
C SER A 155 5.93 8.74 -1.48
N SER A 156 6.82 9.61 -1.85
CA SER A 156 6.56 11.04 -2.04
C SER A 156 7.72 11.67 -2.81
N ILE A 157 7.44 12.75 -3.53
CA ILE A 157 8.47 13.63 -4.05
C ILE A 157 9.42 14.12 -2.95
N HIS A 158 8.95 14.24 -1.70
CA HIS A 158 9.78 14.59 -0.55
C HIS A 158 10.88 13.57 -0.22
N SER A 159 10.84 12.38 -0.78
CA SER A 159 11.94 11.40 -0.69
C SER A 159 13.14 11.75 -1.59
N LEU A 160 12.96 12.65 -2.56
CA LEU A 160 13.96 13.08 -3.54
C LEU A 160 14.24 14.59 -3.41
N MET A 161 13.19 15.39 -3.31
CA MET A 161 13.25 16.84 -3.17
C MET A 161 12.28 17.23 -2.05
N SER A 162 12.66 18.14 -1.17
CA SER A 162 11.83 18.48 -0.02
C SER A 162 11.68 19.99 0.15
N GLN A 163 10.88 20.38 1.13
CA GLN A 163 10.64 21.77 1.53
C GLN A 163 10.90 21.92 3.03
N PRO A 164 11.03 23.14 3.54
CA PRO A 164 11.19 23.38 4.98
C PRO A 164 10.15 22.64 5.82
N THR A 165 10.49 22.30 7.05
CA THR A 165 9.62 21.66 8.06
C THR A 165 9.16 20.24 7.76
N ASN A 166 9.67 19.57 6.72
CA ASN A 166 9.31 18.21 6.35
C ASN A 166 10.42 17.16 6.58
N MET A 167 11.43 17.48 7.38
CA MET A 167 12.62 16.64 7.57
C MET A 167 12.25 15.18 7.88
N LEU A 168 11.42 14.99 8.89
CA LEU A 168 11.11 13.62 9.35
C LEU A 168 10.23 12.86 8.37
N TYR A 169 9.23 13.52 7.78
CA TYR A 169 8.40 12.89 6.73
C TYR A 169 9.25 12.49 5.52
N ALA A 170 10.10 13.41 5.02
CA ALA A 170 11.03 13.14 3.94
C ALA A 170 11.97 11.96 4.27
N GLY A 171 12.48 11.93 5.52
CA GLY A 171 13.32 10.84 6.01
C GLY A 171 12.61 9.49 5.97
N THR A 172 11.34 9.41 6.42
CA THR A 172 10.57 8.15 6.37
C THR A 172 10.31 7.68 4.94
N LYS A 173 10.04 8.62 4.02
CA LYS A 173 9.82 8.30 2.60
C LYS A 173 11.12 7.94 1.88
N GLY A 174 12.25 8.57 2.23
CA GLY A 174 13.58 8.20 1.77
C GLY A 174 14.00 6.80 2.26
N ALA A 175 13.71 6.48 3.52
CA ALA A 175 13.94 5.13 4.07
C ALA A 175 13.14 4.06 3.31
N MET A 176 11.87 4.34 2.98
CA MET A 176 11.03 3.46 2.16
C MET A 176 11.65 3.19 0.78
N ASN A 177 12.18 4.23 0.11
CA ASN A 177 12.84 4.08 -1.19
C ASN A 177 14.13 3.24 -1.10
N ALA A 178 14.92 3.45 -0.04
CA ALA A 178 16.14 2.67 0.18
C ALA A 178 15.82 1.20 0.46
N ALA A 179 14.87 0.93 1.35
CA ALA A 179 14.43 -0.43 1.67
C ALA A 179 13.86 -1.16 0.44
N ALA A 180 13.08 -0.46 -0.40
CA ALA A 180 12.52 -1.05 -1.61
C ALA A 180 13.61 -1.57 -2.58
N ARG A 181 14.71 -0.84 -2.74
CA ARG A 181 15.84 -1.28 -3.58
C ARG A 181 16.48 -2.57 -3.05
N VAL A 182 16.68 -2.67 -1.74
CA VAL A 182 17.25 -3.88 -1.13
C VAL A 182 16.28 -5.05 -1.23
N MET A 183 15.01 -4.85 -0.89
CA MET A 183 14.01 -5.91 -1.02
C MET A 183 13.88 -6.41 -2.47
N ALA A 184 14.01 -5.52 -3.48
CA ALA A 184 13.99 -5.94 -4.87
C ALA A 184 15.15 -6.88 -5.23
N LEU A 185 16.34 -6.66 -4.66
CA LEU A 185 17.50 -7.54 -4.83
C LEU A 185 17.34 -8.86 -4.06
N ASP A 186 16.91 -8.80 -2.81
CA ASP A 186 16.77 -9.97 -1.95
C ASP A 186 15.78 -11.00 -2.50
N TYR A 187 14.68 -10.53 -3.09
CA TYR A 187 13.55 -11.36 -3.54
C TYR A 187 13.42 -11.48 -5.06
N ALA A 188 14.40 -11.00 -5.83
CA ALA A 188 14.41 -11.17 -7.30
C ALA A 188 14.34 -12.64 -7.71
N LYS A 189 15.07 -13.52 -7.01
CA LYS A 189 15.07 -14.97 -7.25
C LYS A 189 13.71 -15.63 -7.02
N ASP A 190 12.86 -15.02 -6.20
CA ASP A 190 11.52 -15.47 -5.88
C ASP A 190 10.46 -14.84 -6.81
N ASN A 191 10.88 -14.17 -7.88
CA ASN A 191 9.99 -13.45 -8.81
C ASN A 191 9.11 -12.40 -8.11
N ILE A 192 9.63 -11.75 -7.05
CA ILE A 192 8.94 -10.66 -6.34
C ILE A 192 9.57 -9.33 -6.77
N ARG A 193 8.77 -8.47 -7.37
CA ARG A 193 9.17 -7.12 -7.76
C ARG A 193 8.81 -6.13 -6.67
N VAL A 194 9.70 -5.19 -6.38
CA VAL A 194 9.46 -4.12 -5.40
C VAL A 194 9.71 -2.77 -6.06
N ASN A 195 8.70 -1.92 -6.10
CA ASN A 195 8.75 -0.61 -6.72
C ASN A 195 8.24 0.48 -5.78
N THR A 196 8.64 1.71 -6.07
CA THR A 196 8.24 2.89 -5.31
C THR A 196 7.74 3.97 -6.28
N ILE A 197 6.61 4.59 -5.94
CA ILE A 197 6.03 5.73 -6.67
C ILE A 197 6.25 6.99 -5.82
N CYS A 198 6.93 8.01 -6.41
CA CYS A 198 7.26 9.29 -5.76
C CYS A 198 6.44 10.44 -6.31
#